data_d90ab2c52a14005224ef7e762d628911
#
_entry.id   d90ab2c52a14005224ef7e762d628911
#
_cell.length_a   1.000
_cell.length_b   1.000
_cell.length_c   1.000
_cell.angle_alpha   90.00
_cell.angle_beta   90.00
_cell.angle_gamma   90.00
#
_symmetry.space_group_name_H-M   'P 1'
#
loop_
_entity.id
_entity.type
_entity.pdbx_description
1 polymer ?
#
loop_
_entity_poly.entity_id
_entity_poly.type
_entity_poly.pdbx_seq_one_letter_code
_entity_poly.pdbx_strand_id
1 'polypeptide(L)'
;MKTIKLLKLQLENFKGIKELEIDFQDNTSIYGANASGKTTILDAFTWLLFDKDSTNKKDFAIKTLDTEGNVIHKLNHVVTAVLNIDGEQIELSKKYMEKWTKSRGKLEQELTSHTTEYYIDEIKKKANEYKSFISELLDEELFKLITNPLYFNEQFDWKKRRAMLIKIAGDVTDAEVMSADDSLKDLRIFLGKHSIEDKLIQINEQRKNLRKRLELIPELVNEASKAKQDTTGLNPSDLSGELTVIEEQIQLIEQEKITLKNGG
;
A
#
# COMPACT_ATOMS: atom_id res chain seq x y z
N MET A 1 22.85 -16.83 -9.39
CA MET A 1 22.41 -16.27 -8.10
C MET A 1 23.62 -15.57 -7.53
N LYS A 2 23.56 -14.29 -7.20
CA LYS A 2 24.71 -13.55 -6.65
C LYS A 2 25.00 -14.04 -5.24
N THR A 3 26.30 -14.27 -4.94
CA THR A 3 26.76 -14.61 -3.59
C THR A 3 27.33 -13.34 -2.95
N ILE A 4 26.77 -12.93 -1.82
CA ILE A 4 27.20 -11.73 -1.09
C ILE A 4 27.66 -12.18 0.31
N LYS A 5 28.91 -11.85 0.67
CA LYS A 5 29.47 -12.09 2.00
C LYS A 5 29.94 -10.77 2.60
N LEU A 6 29.60 -10.50 3.84
CA LEU A 6 30.22 -9.43 4.63
C LEU A 6 31.57 -9.93 5.11
N LEU A 7 32.65 -9.24 4.74
CA LEU A 7 34.02 -9.58 5.16
C LEU A 7 34.44 -8.76 6.36
N LYS A 8 34.11 -7.46 6.35
CA LYS A 8 34.54 -6.53 7.41
C LYS A 8 33.47 -5.49 7.66
N LEU A 9 33.32 -5.07 8.91
CA LEU A 9 32.48 -3.92 9.30
C LEU A 9 33.29 -3.05 10.28
N GLN A 10 33.33 -1.76 9.97
CA GLN A 10 34.01 -0.75 10.80
C GLN A 10 33.00 0.33 11.18
N LEU A 11 33.00 0.72 12.43
CA LEU A 11 32.19 1.77 13.00
C LEU A 11 33.10 2.83 13.65
N GLU A 12 32.81 4.11 13.38
CA GLU A 12 33.44 5.24 14.06
C GLU A 12 32.36 6.18 14.60
N ASN A 13 32.38 6.43 15.89
CA ASN A 13 31.44 7.29 16.60
C ASN A 13 29.95 6.99 16.35
N PHE A 14 29.58 5.72 16.18
CA PHE A 14 28.20 5.35 15.87
C PHE A 14 27.44 4.87 17.12
N LYS A 15 26.38 5.60 17.52
CA LYS A 15 25.52 5.29 18.69
C LYS A 15 26.24 5.06 20.01
N GLY A 16 27.40 5.60 20.23
CA GLY A 16 28.19 5.37 21.46
C GLY A 16 29.34 4.39 21.29
N ILE A 17 29.43 3.68 20.17
CA ILE A 17 30.64 2.94 19.78
C ILE A 17 31.62 3.98 19.19
N LYS A 18 32.72 4.23 19.88
CA LYS A 18 33.76 5.16 19.42
C LYS A 18 34.50 4.63 18.22
N GLU A 19 34.97 3.40 18.34
CA GLU A 19 35.70 2.69 17.29
C GLU A 19 35.45 1.19 17.47
N LEU A 20 35.14 0.51 16.38
CA LEU A 20 34.96 -0.94 16.35
C LEU A 20 35.29 -1.46 14.95
N GLU A 21 36.09 -2.48 14.88
CA GLU A 21 36.36 -3.24 13.67
C GLU A 21 36.04 -4.70 13.90
N ILE A 22 35.32 -5.33 13.00
CA ILE A 22 34.95 -6.74 13.05
C ILE A 22 35.26 -7.38 11.72
N ASP A 23 36.08 -8.42 11.73
CA ASP A 23 36.26 -9.29 10.57
C ASP A 23 35.29 -10.45 10.64
N PHE A 24 34.55 -10.66 9.57
CA PHE A 24 33.54 -11.70 9.45
C PHE A 24 34.06 -12.90 8.68
N GLN A 25 33.72 -14.07 9.16
CA GLN A 25 33.95 -15.35 8.51
C GLN A 25 32.63 -15.97 8.08
N ASP A 26 32.63 -17.16 7.52
CA ASP A 26 31.40 -17.86 7.13
C ASP A 26 30.39 -18.01 8.29
N ASN A 27 30.89 -18.12 9.51
CA ASN A 27 30.11 -18.10 10.74
C ASN A 27 30.80 -17.21 11.77
N THR A 28 30.16 -16.09 12.14
CA THR A 28 30.69 -15.17 13.16
C THR A 28 29.67 -15.00 14.27
N SER A 29 30.03 -15.26 15.49
CA SER A 29 29.17 -15.07 16.66
C SER A 29 29.66 -13.89 17.50
N ILE A 30 28.75 -12.98 17.82
CA ILE A 30 29.03 -11.76 18.60
C ILE A 30 28.40 -11.91 19.99
N TYR A 31 29.25 -11.95 21.02
CA TYR A 31 28.84 -12.10 22.41
C TYR A 31 29.10 -10.80 23.19
N GLY A 32 28.30 -10.57 24.22
CA GLY A 32 28.49 -9.43 25.12
C GLY A 32 27.32 -9.28 26.10
N ALA A 33 27.51 -8.50 27.15
CA ALA A 33 26.49 -8.17 28.12
C ALA A 33 25.30 -7.43 27.46
N ASN A 34 24.17 -7.30 28.13
CA ASN A 34 23.07 -6.45 27.67
C ASN A 34 23.54 -4.99 27.59
N ALA A 35 23.04 -4.26 26.59
CA ALA A 35 23.46 -2.90 26.28
C ALA A 35 24.93 -2.71 25.85
N SER A 36 25.69 -3.78 25.54
CA SER A 36 27.07 -3.68 25.06
C SER A 36 27.24 -3.28 23.59
N GLY A 37 26.13 -2.94 22.90
CA GLY A 37 26.18 -2.49 21.49
C GLY A 37 25.99 -3.58 20.44
N LYS A 38 25.60 -4.83 20.80
CA LYS A 38 25.36 -5.90 19.82
C LYS A 38 24.36 -5.51 18.75
N THR A 39 23.21 -4.94 19.14
CA THR A 39 22.19 -4.43 18.20
C THR A 39 22.70 -3.23 17.40
N THR A 40 23.59 -2.43 17.99
CA THR A 40 24.20 -1.27 17.32
C THR A 40 25.02 -1.69 16.09
N ILE A 41 25.64 -2.86 16.12
CA ILE A 41 26.38 -3.43 14.97
C ILE A 41 25.40 -3.70 13.80
N LEU A 42 24.26 -4.33 14.10
CA LEU A 42 23.22 -4.57 13.09
C LEU A 42 22.59 -3.26 12.62
N ASP A 43 22.31 -2.31 13.52
CA ASP A 43 21.82 -0.99 13.16
C ASP A 43 22.76 -0.23 12.23
N ALA A 44 24.08 -0.31 12.47
CA ALA A 44 25.08 0.30 11.61
C ALA A 44 25.06 -0.30 10.21
N PHE A 45 25.01 -1.62 10.11
CA PHE A 45 24.98 -2.32 8.82
C PHE A 45 23.66 -2.04 8.05
N THR A 46 22.51 -2.06 8.72
CA THR A 46 21.23 -1.73 8.08
C THR A 46 21.15 -0.26 7.69
N TRP A 47 21.73 0.64 8.49
CA TRP A 47 21.82 2.05 8.12
C TRP A 47 22.74 2.28 6.93
N LEU A 48 23.87 1.60 6.87
CA LEU A 48 24.79 1.64 5.72
C LEU A 48 24.05 1.27 4.42
N LEU A 49 23.27 0.19 4.43
CA LEU A 49 22.57 -0.30 3.24
C LEU A 49 21.30 0.49 2.91
N PHE A 50 20.45 0.77 3.90
CA PHE A 50 19.07 1.20 3.66
C PHE A 50 18.64 2.51 4.32
N ASP A 51 19.55 3.25 4.96
CA ASP A 51 19.23 4.46 5.76
C ASP A 51 18.24 4.21 6.91
N LYS A 52 18.23 3.01 7.50
CA LYS A 52 17.30 2.58 8.55
C LYS A 52 18.05 1.80 9.62
N ASP A 53 17.52 1.81 10.84
CA ASP A 53 17.98 0.91 11.88
C ASP A 53 17.44 -0.54 11.70
N SER A 54 17.85 -1.46 12.56
CA SER A 54 17.39 -2.85 12.56
C SER A 54 15.89 -3.01 12.83
N THR A 55 15.23 -1.98 13.39
CA THR A 55 13.78 -1.92 13.62
C THR A 55 13.02 -1.25 12.48
N ASN A 56 13.68 -0.93 11.35
CA ASN A 56 13.14 -0.29 10.17
C ASN A 56 12.75 1.18 10.33
N LYS A 57 13.29 1.88 11.34
CA LYS A 57 13.09 3.30 11.55
C LYS A 57 14.13 4.10 10.76
N LYS A 58 13.68 5.11 10.02
CA LYS A 58 14.56 6.06 9.30
C LYS A 58 15.12 7.13 10.22
N ASP A 59 14.32 7.54 11.18
CA ASP A 59 14.68 8.58 12.14
C ASP A 59 15.05 7.91 13.47
N PHE A 60 16.35 7.81 13.72
CA PHE A 60 16.91 7.24 14.92
C PHE A 60 18.21 7.95 15.31
N ALA A 61 18.58 7.87 16.58
CA ALA A 61 19.76 8.54 17.09
C ALA A 61 21.03 7.85 16.60
N ILE A 62 21.82 8.51 15.75
CA ILE A 62 23.13 8.04 15.26
C ILE A 62 24.26 8.60 16.11
N LYS A 63 24.07 9.81 16.64
CA LYS A 63 25.13 10.55 17.34
C LYS A 63 25.56 9.90 18.65
N THR A 64 26.83 10.03 18.94
CA THR A 64 27.41 9.64 20.23
C THR A 64 27.01 10.64 21.31
N LEU A 65 26.61 10.11 22.46
CA LEU A 65 26.28 10.90 23.64
C LEU A 65 27.44 10.87 24.64
N ASP A 66 27.56 11.92 25.45
CA ASP A 66 28.44 11.94 26.62
C ASP A 66 27.81 11.17 27.81
N THR A 67 28.49 11.19 28.96
CA THR A 67 28.05 10.52 30.19
C THR A 67 26.79 11.14 30.80
N GLU A 68 26.45 12.38 30.40
CA GLU A 68 25.27 13.11 30.86
C GLU A 68 24.08 12.97 29.91
N GLY A 69 24.28 12.32 28.76
CA GLY A 69 23.27 12.12 27.75
C GLY A 69 23.18 13.23 26.70
N ASN A 70 24.14 14.17 26.69
CA ASN A 70 24.19 15.23 25.68
C ASN A 70 24.92 14.76 24.43
N VAL A 71 24.53 15.31 23.28
CA VAL A 71 25.18 15.01 22.00
C VAL A 71 26.60 15.57 21.98
N ILE A 72 27.59 14.74 21.66
CA ILE A 72 28.93 15.20 21.38
C ILE A 72 28.97 15.76 19.96
N HIS A 73 29.14 17.07 19.85
CA HIS A 73 29.15 17.78 18.58
C HIS A 73 30.48 17.67 17.82
N LYS A 74 30.42 17.96 16.51
CA LYS A 74 31.57 18.00 15.59
C LYS A 74 32.27 16.65 15.40
N LEU A 75 31.63 15.56 15.71
CA LEU A 75 32.09 14.22 15.37
C LEU A 75 31.58 13.81 13.99
N ASN A 76 32.42 13.05 13.29
CA ASN A 76 31.98 12.30 12.13
C ASN A 76 31.49 10.93 12.60
N HIS A 77 30.35 10.50 12.13
CA HIS A 77 29.80 9.19 12.40
C HIS A 77 29.94 8.37 11.14
N VAL A 78 30.83 7.38 11.13
CA VAL A 78 31.19 6.63 9.92
C VAL A 78 30.86 5.15 10.12
N VAL A 79 30.30 4.54 9.09
CA VAL A 79 30.17 3.10 8.98
C VAL A 79 30.73 2.68 7.63
N THR A 80 31.66 1.72 7.66
CA THR A 80 32.29 1.15 6.47
C THR A 80 32.12 -0.38 6.49
N ALA A 81 31.76 -0.97 5.36
CA ALA A 81 31.69 -2.41 5.20
C ALA A 81 32.42 -2.84 3.93
N VAL A 82 33.20 -3.92 4.05
CA VAL A 82 33.78 -4.61 2.90
C VAL A 82 32.93 -5.84 2.60
N LEU A 83 32.38 -5.89 1.39
CA LEU A 83 31.57 -6.99 0.90
C LEU A 83 32.36 -7.77 -0.15
N ASN A 84 32.20 -9.09 -0.19
CA ASN A 84 32.61 -9.90 -1.33
C ASN A 84 31.36 -10.26 -2.13
N ILE A 85 31.34 -9.90 -3.40
CA ILE A 85 30.23 -10.14 -4.33
C ILE A 85 30.76 -10.98 -5.49
N ASP A 86 30.37 -12.25 -5.54
CA ASP A 86 30.79 -13.20 -6.56
C ASP A 86 32.34 -13.28 -6.77
N GLY A 87 33.10 -13.00 -5.69
CA GLY A 87 34.55 -13.03 -5.68
C GLY A 87 35.23 -11.66 -5.75
N GLU A 88 34.52 -10.61 -6.11
CA GLU A 88 35.03 -9.24 -6.10
C GLU A 88 34.74 -8.54 -4.79
N GLN A 89 35.73 -7.81 -4.26
CA GLN A 89 35.56 -7.02 -3.03
C GLN A 89 35.12 -5.62 -3.38
N ILE A 90 34.12 -5.14 -2.66
CA ILE A 90 33.56 -3.78 -2.78
C ILE A 90 33.49 -3.17 -1.38
N GLU A 91 34.03 -1.96 -1.24
CA GLU A 91 33.92 -1.19 -0.01
C GLU A 91 32.76 -0.21 -0.10
N LEU A 92 31.87 -0.26 0.89
CA LEU A 92 30.78 0.69 1.07
C LEU A 92 31.06 1.53 2.31
N SER A 93 31.00 2.86 2.20
CA SER A 93 31.14 3.73 3.35
C SER A 93 30.09 4.83 3.37
N LYS A 94 29.61 5.15 4.56
CA LYS A 94 28.64 6.20 4.80
C LYS A 94 29.09 7.06 5.97
N LYS A 95 29.14 8.38 5.77
CA LYS A 95 29.60 9.35 6.75
C LYS A 95 28.50 10.37 7.04
N TYR A 96 28.04 10.43 8.27
CA TYR A 96 27.08 11.40 8.76
C TYR A 96 27.78 12.50 9.57
N MET A 97 27.52 13.75 9.23
CA MET A 97 28.23 14.93 9.79
C MET A 97 27.28 16.06 10.07
N GLU A 98 27.68 16.90 11.03
CA GLU A 98 27.06 18.19 11.29
C GLU A 98 27.60 19.27 10.35
N LYS A 99 26.71 20.08 9.83
CA LYS A 99 27.06 21.27 9.05
C LYS A 99 26.91 22.50 9.92
N TRP A 100 28.04 23.14 10.20
CA TRP A 100 28.13 24.35 10.99
C TRP A 100 28.37 25.53 10.07
N THR A 101 27.59 26.61 10.22
CA THR A 101 27.77 27.85 9.45
C THR A 101 27.94 29.03 10.36
N LYS A 102 28.75 29.99 9.92
CA LYS A 102 28.97 31.24 10.62
C LYS A 102 28.12 32.34 9.98
N SER A 103 27.12 32.83 10.69
CA SER A 103 26.29 33.95 10.23
C SER A 103 27.10 35.23 10.19
N ARG A 104 26.82 36.11 9.21
CA ARG A 104 27.52 37.38 9.05
C ARG A 104 27.34 38.24 10.31
N GLY A 105 28.47 38.61 10.97
CA GLY A 105 28.46 39.40 12.18
C GLY A 105 28.46 38.65 13.50
N LYS A 106 28.34 37.30 13.49
CA LYS A 106 28.49 36.46 14.69
C LYS A 106 29.91 35.90 14.79
N LEU A 107 30.42 35.78 16.02
CA LEU A 107 31.74 35.16 16.28
C LEU A 107 31.66 33.65 16.29
N GLU A 108 30.54 33.08 16.69
CA GLU A 108 30.33 31.65 16.86
C GLU A 108 29.64 31.00 15.65
N GLN A 109 29.95 29.74 15.42
CA GLN A 109 29.26 28.90 14.42
C GLN A 109 28.02 28.31 15.03
N GLU A 110 26.94 28.26 14.27
CA GLU A 110 25.69 27.62 14.66
C GLU A 110 25.47 26.33 13.83
N LEU A 111 24.96 25.27 14.46
CA LEU A 111 24.56 24.08 13.78
C LEU A 111 23.35 24.38 12.89
N THR A 112 23.52 24.28 11.58
CA THR A 112 22.44 24.60 10.62
C THR A 112 21.75 23.37 10.03
N SER A 113 22.48 22.28 9.83
CA SER A 113 21.92 21.07 9.22
C SER A 113 22.86 19.89 9.45
N HIS A 114 22.45 18.74 8.91
CA HIS A 114 23.25 17.54 8.84
C HIS A 114 23.46 17.13 7.38
N THR A 115 24.55 16.46 7.11
CA THR A 115 24.90 15.94 5.78
C THR A 115 25.33 14.50 5.91
N THR A 116 24.85 13.68 4.97
CA THR A 116 25.33 12.29 4.79
C THR A 116 26.10 12.21 3.48
N GLU A 117 27.29 11.69 3.53
CA GLU A 117 28.11 11.38 2.37
C GLU A 117 28.16 9.87 2.15
N TYR A 118 28.17 9.47 0.89
CA TYR A 118 28.11 8.07 0.45
C TYR A 118 29.33 7.76 -0.40
N TYR A 119 29.96 6.60 -0.18
CA TYR A 119 31.15 6.19 -0.89
C TYR A 119 31.02 4.73 -1.33
N ILE A 120 31.51 4.44 -2.54
CA ILE A 120 31.73 3.08 -3.07
C ILE A 120 33.17 3.04 -3.55
N ASP A 121 33.95 2.12 -3.01
CA ASP A 121 35.39 2.00 -3.27
C ASP A 121 36.13 3.35 -3.16
N GLU A 122 35.94 4.01 -2.00
CA GLU A 122 36.47 5.34 -1.68
C GLU A 122 35.97 6.49 -2.58
N ILE A 123 35.18 6.18 -3.63
CA ILE A 123 34.65 7.18 -4.57
C ILE A 123 33.35 7.74 -4.03
N LYS A 124 33.30 9.06 -3.81
CA LYS A 124 32.07 9.74 -3.38
C LYS A 124 30.97 9.65 -4.43
N LYS A 125 29.78 9.20 -4.03
CA LYS A 125 28.59 9.05 -4.86
C LYS A 125 27.48 9.98 -4.38
N LYS A 126 26.55 10.31 -5.28
CA LYS A 126 25.29 10.95 -4.90
C LYS A 126 24.40 9.94 -4.19
N ALA A 127 23.53 10.43 -3.29
CA ALA A 127 22.62 9.57 -2.54
C ALA A 127 21.78 8.62 -3.43
N ASN A 128 21.29 9.13 -4.57
CA ASN A 128 20.49 8.31 -5.49
C ASN A 128 21.33 7.23 -6.20
N GLU A 129 22.56 7.56 -6.59
CA GLU A 129 23.48 6.59 -7.22
C GLU A 129 23.83 5.47 -6.24
N TYR A 130 24.12 5.82 -4.99
CA TYR A 130 24.40 4.85 -3.94
C TYR A 130 23.19 3.95 -3.69
N LYS A 131 21.98 4.52 -3.56
CA LYS A 131 20.75 3.75 -3.35
C LYS A 131 20.44 2.82 -4.53
N SER A 132 20.63 3.28 -5.76
CA SER A 132 20.46 2.44 -6.95
C SER A 132 21.42 1.25 -6.92
N PHE A 133 22.69 1.50 -6.62
CA PHE A 133 23.69 0.45 -6.49
C PHE A 133 23.29 -0.60 -5.44
N ILE A 134 22.86 -0.16 -4.24
CA ILE A 134 22.41 -1.07 -3.19
C ILE A 134 21.18 -1.86 -3.63
N SER A 135 20.20 -1.23 -4.29
CA SER A 135 18.98 -1.92 -4.74
C SER A 135 19.22 -2.95 -5.85
N GLU A 136 20.24 -2.74 -6.70
CA GLU A 136 20.69 -3.72 -7.71
C GLU A 136 21.47 -4.90 -7.07
N LEU A 137 22.14 -4.60 -5.96
CA LEU A 137 22.89 -5.59 -5.23
C LEU A 137 21.99 -6.49 -4.39
N LEU A 138 21.06 -5.90 -3.65
CA LEU A 138 20.31 -6.59 -2.61
C LEU A 138 18.90 -5.97 -2.45
N ASP A 139 17.88 -6.80 -2.57
CA ASP A 139 16.50 -6.42 -2.23
C ASP A 139 16.34 -6.23 -0.72
N GLU A 140 15.85 -5.07 -0.30
CA GLU A 140 15.70 -4.71 1.12
C GLU A 140 14.72 -5.63 1.85
N GLU A 141 13.61 -6.03 1.20
CA GLU A 141 12.58 -6.89 1.81
C GLU A 141 13.13 -8.31 2.01
N LEU A 142 13.83 -8.82 1.00
CA LEU A 142 14.49 -10.11 1.08
C LEU A 142 15.57 -10.12 2.16
N PHE A 143 16.41 -9.07 2.23
CA PHE A 143 17.41 -8.95 3.27
C PHE A 143 16.80 -9.05 4.67
N LYS A 144 15.74 -8.30 4.93
CA LYS A 144 15.03 -8.31 6.22
C LYS A 144 14.41 -9.67 6.55
N LEU A 145 13.83 -10.33 5.54
CA LEU A 145 13.26 -11.68 5.71
C LEU A 145 14.32 -12.71 6.16
N ILE A 146 15.56 -12.57 5.67
CA ILE A 146 16.65 -13.52 5.99
C ILE A 146 17.34 -13.16 7.30
N THR A 147 17.54 -11.87 7.58
CA THR A 147 18.39 -11.41 8.68
C THR A 147 17.63 -11.05 9.95
N ASN A 148 16.33 -10.75 9.88
CA ASN A 148 15.54 -10.41 11.05
C ASN A 148 14.46 -11.47 11.28
N PRO A 149 14.60 -12.33 12.30
CA PRO A 149 13.66 -13.42 12.58
C PRO A 149 12.26 -12.94 12.96
N LEU A 150 12.12 -11.70 13.44
CA LEU A 150 10.84 -11.13 13.81
C LEU A 150 10.14 -10.44 12.62
N TYR A 151 10.89 -10.09 11.56
CA TYR A 151 10.35 -9.33 10.44
C TYR A 151 9.18 -10.04 9.76
N PHE A 152 9.31 -11.34 9.51
CA PHE A 152 8.25 -12.14 8.89
C PHE A 152 6.95 -12.10 9.69
N ASN A 153 7.01 -12.18 11.02
CA ASN A 153 5.84 -12.28 11.88
C ASN A 153 5.23 -10.92 12.24
N GLU A 154 6.06 -9.90 12.44
CA GLU A 154 5.62 -8.62 13.03
C GLU A 154 5.47 -7.50 12.00
N GLN A 155 6.34 -7.46 10.97
CA GLN A 155 6.44 -6.32 10.07
C GLN A 155 6.08 -6.63 8.62
N PHE A 156 6.18 -7.90 8.21
CA PHE A 156 5.89 -8.30 6.83
C PHE A 156 4.39 -8.28 6.58
N ASP A 157 3.98 -7.68 5.45
CA ASP A 157 2.56 -7.56 5.08
C ASP A 157 1.85 -8.92 5.10
N TRP A 158 0.71 -8.99 5.76
CA TRP A 158 -0.01 -10.25 5.97
C TRP A 158 -0.45 -10.93 4.66
N LYS A 159 -0.77 -10.16 3.60
CA LYS A 159 -1.15 -10.72 2.30
C LYS A 159 0.04 -11.34 1.60
N LYS A 160 1.19 -10.66 1.64
CA LYS A 160 2.45 -11.19 1.10
C LYS A 160 2.90 -12.41 1.89
N ARG A 161 2.80 -12.39 3.22
CA ARG A 161 3.10 -13.52 4.10
C ARG A 161 2.23 -14.73 3.76
N ARG A 162 0.92 -14.53 3.64
CA ARG A 162 -0.02 -15.59 3.23
C ARG A 162 0.35 -16.16 1.85
N ALA A 163 0.61 -15.30 0.87
CA ALA A 163 1.01 -15.73 -0.48
C ALA A 163 2.32 -16.53 -0.47
N MET A 164 3.31 -16.11 0.31
CA MET A 164 4.57 -16.82 0.47
C MET A 164 4.37 -18.20 1.11
N LEU A 165 3.58 -18.29 2.18
CA LEU A 165 3.29 -19.57 2.85
C LEU A 165 2.54 -20.54 1.92
N ILE A 166 1.56 -20.05 1.16
CA ILE A 166 0.84 -20.86 0.17
C ILE A 166 1.82 -21.36 -0.91
N LYS A 167 2.69 -20.48 -1.41
CA LYS A 167 3.70 -20.88 -2.40
C LYS A 167 4.66 -21.96 -1.88
N ILE A 168 5.01 -21.94 -0.61
CA ILE A 168 5.89 -22.96 0.03
C ILE A 168 5.11 -24.26 0.28
N ALA A 169 3.86 -24.16 0.75
CA ALA A 169 3.02 -25.31 1.06
C ALA A 169 2.49 -26.05 -0.19
N GLY A 170 2.55 -25.42 -1.34
CA GLY A 170 1.89 -25.84 -2.56
C GLY A 170 0.53 -25.12 -2.71
N ASP A 171 0.29 -24.64 -3.92
CA ASP A 171 -0.95 -23.93 -4.23
C ASP A 171 -2.07 -24.95 -4.48
N VAL A 172 -3.14 -24.85 -3.72
CA VAL A 172 -4.37 -25.63 -3.94
C VAL A 172 -5.35 -24.68 -4.63
N THR A 173 -5.78 -25.05 -5.82
CA THR A 173 -6.73 -24.23 -6.59
C THR A 173 -8.14 -24.28 -5.98
N ASP A 174 -8.90 -23.19 -6.15
CA ASP A 174 -10.32 -23.14 -5.73
C ASP A 174 -11.12 -24.32 -6.31
N ALA A 175 -10.77 -24.75 -7.52
CA ALA A 175 -11.42 -25.91 -8.16
C ALA A 175 -11.15 -27.23 -7.42
N GLU A 176 -9.92 -27.43 -6.93
CA GLU A 176 -9.55 -28.60 -6.14
C GLU A 176 -10.26 -28.60 -4.78
N VAL A 177 -10.29 -27.44 -4.11
CA VAL A 177 -11.02 -27.29 -2.83
C VAL A 177 -12.50 -27.58 -3.01
N MET A 178 -13.14 -26.99 -4.02
CA MET A 178 -14.57 -27.23 -4.32
C MET A 178 -14.87 -28.64 -4.79
N SER A 179 -13.87 -29.38 -5.27
CA SER A 179 -14.02 -30.77 -5.66
C SER A 179 -13.88 -31.74 -4.48
N ALA A 180 -13.09 -31.33 -3.48
CA ALA A 180 -12.83 -32.15 -2.29
C ALA A 180 -13.94 -32.03 -1.23
N ASP A 181 -14.77 -31.00 -1.27
CA ASP A 181 -15.83 -30.74 -0.30
C ASP A 181 -17.20 -30.63 -0.99
N ASP A 182 -18.03 -31.64 -0.78
CA ASP A 182 -19.39 -31.71 -1.32
C ASP A 182 -20.31 -30.58 -0.87
N SER A 183 -20.05 -29.97 0.27
CA SER A 183 -20.79 -28.78 0.77
C SER A 183 -20.63 -27.54 -0.11
N LEU A 184 -19.60 -27.49 -0.95
CA LEU A 184 -19.29 -26.39 -1.86
C LEU A 184 -19.86 -26.54 -3.27
N LYS A 185 -20.67 -27.59 -3.53
CA LYS A 185 -21.28 -27.85 -4.86
C LYS A 185 -22.07 -26.63 -5.37
N ASP A 186 -22.89 -26.04 -4.51
CA ASP A 186 -23.75 -24.92 -4.88
C ASP A 186 -22.89 -23.66 -5.19
N LEU A 187 -21.77 -23.47 -4.47
CA LEU A 187 -20.82 -22.40 -4.76
C LEU A 187 -20.19 -22.59 -6.14
N ARG A 188 -19.79 -23.79 -6.52
CA ARG A 188 -19.24 -24.10 -7.82
C ARG A 188 -20.21 -23.77 -8.95
N ILE A 189 -21.49 -24.14 -8.79
CA ILE A 189 -22.55 -23.82 -9.74
C ILE A 189 -22.76 -22.31 -9.85
N PHE A 190 -22.78 -21.62 -8.71
CA PHE A 190 -22.95 -20.17 -8.63
C PHE A 190 -21.80 -19.38 -9.27
N LEU A 191 -20.56 -19.82 -9.11
CA LEU A 191 -19.38 -19.18 -9.69
C LEU A 191 -19.34 -19.36 -11.22
N GLY A 192 -19.70 -20.53 -11.72
CA GLY A 192 -19.63 -20.86 -13.14
C GLY A 192 -18.19 -20.78 -13.67
N LYS A 193 -17.92 -19.78 -14.52
CA LYS A 193 -16.57 -19.54 -15.10
C LYS A 193 -15.81 -18.41 -14.41
N HIS A 194 -16.40 -17.78 -13.41
CA HIS A 194 -15.81 -16.62 -12.72
C HIS A 194 -15.00 -17.04 -11.50
N SER A 195 -13.99 -16.24 -11.15
CA SER A 195 -13.31 -16.35 -9.85
C SER A 195 -14.23 -15.89 -8.71
N ILE A 196 -13.87 -16.22 -7.49
CA ILE A 196 -14.59 -15.75 -6.29
C ILE A 196 -14.53 -14.21 -6.24
N GLU A 197 -13.37 -13.63 -6.54
CA GLU A 197 -13.15 -12.18 -6.58
C GLU A 197 -14.04 -11.50 -7.62
N ASP A 198 -14.08 -12.02 -8.86
CA ASP A 198 -14.91 -11.46 -9.93
C ASP A 198 -16.39 -11.48 -9.54
N LYS A 199 -16.83 -12.58 -8.92
CA LYS A 199 -18.22 -12.73 -8.48
C LYS A 199 -18.57 -11.77 -7.36
N LEU A 200 -17.66 -11.53 -6.43
CA LEU A 200 -17.82 -10.51 -5.39
C LEU A 200 -17.92 -9.10 -5.96
N ILE A 201 -17.11 -8.76 -6.97
CA ILE A 201 -17.21 -7.49 -7.68
C ILE A 201 -18.58 -7.34 -8.33
N GLN A 202 -19.03 -8.36 -9.08
CA GLN A 202 -20.36 -8.36 -9.72
C GLN A 202 -21.50 -8.14 -8.71
N ILE A 203 -21.47 -8.88 -7.59
CA ILE A 203 -22.48 -8.76 -6.54
C ILE A 203 -22.48 -7.37 -5.92
N ASN A 204 -21.32 -6.80 -5.65
CA ASN A 204 -21.20 -5.46 -5.08
C ASN A 204 -21.74 -4.39 -6.03
N GLU A 205 -21.48 -4.48 -7.32
CA GLU A 205 -22.07 -3.58 -8.33
C GLU A 205 -23.59 -3.75 -8.43
N GLN A 206 -24.08 -4.97 -8.43
CA GLN A 206 -25.54 -5.22 -8.40
C GLN A 206 -26.21 -4.62 -7.16
N ARG A 207 -25.60 -4.83 -5.98
CA ARG A 207 -26.10 -4.23 -4.72
C ARG A 207 -26.12 -2.71 -4.76
N LYS A 208 -25.08 -2.09 -5.32
CA LYS A 208 -24.99 -0.64 -5.49
C LYS A 208 -26.11 -0.11 -6.40
N ASN A 209 -26.34 -0.81 -7.54
CA ASN A 209 -27.40 -0.43 -8.47
C ASN A 209 -28.81 -0.62 -7.87
N LEU A 210 -29.02 -1.71 -7.13
CA LEU A 210 -30.27 -1.95 -6.43
C LEU A 210 -30.54 -0.90 -5.34
N ARG A 211 -29.52 -0.49 -4.59
CA ARG A 211 -29.65 0.60 -3.61
C ARG A 211 -30.05 1.92 -4.26
N LYS A 212 -29.40 2.30 -5.37
CA LYS A 212 -29.78 3.51 -6.12
C LYS A 212 -31.25 3.46 -6.60
N ARG A 213 -31.69 2.30 -7.11
CA ARG A 213 -33.09 2.12 -7.52
C ARG A 213 -34.03 2.22 -6.33
N LEU A 214 -33.66 1.64 -5.19
CA LEU A 214 -34.44 1.71 -3.96
C LEU A 214 -34.62 3.17 -3.48
N GLU A 215 -33.58 3.97 -3.57
CA GLU A 215 -33.59 5.39 -3.21
C GLU A 215 -34.51 6.22 -4.10
N LEU A 216 -34.70 5.84 -5.37
CA LEU A 216 -35.59 6.52 -6.32
C LEU A 216 -37.08 6.11 -6.18
N ILE A 217 -37.38 4.97 -5.57
CA ILE A 217 -38.77 4.48 -5.43
C ILE A 217 -39.71 5.49 -4.75
N PRO A 218 -39.33 6.15 -3.63
CA PRO A 218 -40.20 7.12 -2.98
C PRO A 218 -40.60 8.30 -3.90
N GLU A 219 -39.65 8.74 -4.73
CA GLU A 219 -39.85 9.82 -5.69
C GLU A 219 -40.81 9.39 -6.80
N LEU A 220 -40.58 8.22 -7.37
CA LEU A 220 -41.47 7.61 -8.39
C LEU A 220 -42.88 7.36 -7.85
N VAL A 221 -43.02 6.90 -6.60
CA VAL A 221 -44.33 6.73 -5.95
C VAL A 221 -45.04 8.07 -5.77
N ASN A 222 -44.30 9.11 -5.39
CA ASN A 222 -44.86 10.45 -5.23
C ASN A 222 -45.30 11.04 -6.58
N GLU A 223 -44.50 10.89 -7.63
CA GLU A 223 -44.87 11.32 -8.99
C GLU A 223 -46.10 10.55 -9.49
N ALA A 224 -46.15 9.25 -9.36
CA ALA A 224 -47.30 8.44 -9.73
C ALA A 224 -48.56 8.82 -8.94
N SER A 225 -48.40 9.14 -7.65
CA SER A 225 -49.52 9.61 -6.82
C SER A 225 -50.05 10.97 -7.24
N LYS A 226 -49.17 11.90 -7.67
CA LYS A 226 -49.55 13.21 -8.20
C LYS A 226 -50.17 13.12 -9.58
N ALA A 227 -49.73 12.19 -10.42
CA ALA A 227 -50.27 11.95 -11.74
C ALA A 227 -51.62 11.22 -11.71
N LYS A 228 -51.98 10.63 -10.58
CA LYS A 228 -53.29 10.00 -10.42
C LYS A 228 -54.36 11.08 -10.46
N GLN A 229 -55.16 11.08 -11.53
CA GLN A 229 -56.30 11.97 -11.62
C GLN A 229 -57.28 11.71 -10.47
N ASP A 230 -57.76 12.79 -9.88
CA ASP A 230 -58.79 12.70 -8.85
C ASP A 230 -60.10 12.26 -9.51
N THR A 231 -60.44 11.00 -9.36
CA THR A 231 -61.68 10.41 -9.84
C THR A 231 -62.76 10.40 -8.76
N THR A 232 -62.50 11.09 -7.63
CA THR A 232 -63.46 11.19 -6.51
C THR A 232 -64.71 11.93 -7.00
N GLY A 233 -65.83 11.26 -6.99
CA GLY A 233 -67.11 11.82 -7.47
C GLY A 233 -67.47 11.52 -8.93
N LEU A 234 -66.60 10.86 -9.70
CA LEU A 234 -66.95 10.39 -11.04
C LEU A 234 -67.69 9.06 -10.93
N ASN A 235 -68.91 9.03 -11.37
CA ASN A 235 -69.70 7.81 -11.43
C ASN A 235 -69.54 7.18 -12.84
N PRO A 236 -69.05 5.92 -12.98
CA PRO A 236 -68.88 5.28 -14.26
C PRO A 236 -70.12 5.18 -15.09
N SER A 237 -71.31 5.08 -14.43
CA SER A 237 -72.59 5.02 -15.10
C SER A 237 -73.00 6.37 -15.75
N ASP A 238 -72.72 7.49 -15.06
CA ASP A 238 -73.04 8.82 -15.58
C ASP A 238 -72.05 9.17 -16.70
N LEU A 239 -70.81 8.88 -16.60
CA LEU A 239 -69.80 9.05 -17.66
C LEU A 239 -70.13 8.21 -18.92
N SER A 240 -70.62 6.97 -18.73
CA SER A 240 -71.09 6.14 -19.85
C SER A 240 -72.30 6.72 -20.54
N GLY A 241 -73.21 7.31 -19.78
CA GLY A 241 -74.35 7.99 -20.32
C GLY A 241 -73.98 9.25 -21.13
N GLU A 242 -73.10 10.09 -20.60
CA GLU A 242 -72.53 11.24 -21.28
C GLU A 242 -71.81 10.86 -22.59
N LEU A 243 -70.97 9.80 -22.55
CA LEU A 243 -70.30 9.27 -23.74
C LEU A 243 -71.30 8.88 -24.83
N THR A 244 -72.34 8.15 -24.47
CA THR A 244 -73.39 7.75 -25.45
C THR A 244 -74.03 8.95 -26.08
N VAL A 245 -74.39 9.98 -25.30
CA VAL A 245 -74.98 11.22 -25.83
C VAL A 245 -74.01 11.97 -26.77
N ILE A 246 -72.73 12.02 -26.43
CA ILE A 246 -71.70 12.64 -27.28
C ILE A 246 -71.52 11.86 -28.59
N GLU A 247 -71.53 10.56 -28.54
CA GLU A 247 -71.44 9.69 -29.73
C GLU A 247 -72.64 9.86 -30.66
N GLU A 248 -73.87 9.99 -30.13
CA GLU A 248 -75.06 10.28 -30.91
C GLU A 248 -74.98 11.66 -31.56
N GLN A 249 -74.48 12.66 -30.84
CA GLN A 249 -74.32 14.02 -31.39
C GLN A 249 -73.28 14.03 -32.53
N ILE A 250 -72.16 13.31 -32.36
CA ILE A 250 -71.12 13.15 -33.40
C ILE A 250 -71.72 12.51 -34.65
N GLN A 251 -72.53 11.47 -34.52
CA GLN A 251 -73.20 10.81 -35.64
C GLN A 251 -74.18 11.78 -36.37
N LEU A 252 -74.95 12.58 -35.64
CA LEU A 252 -75.84 13.56 -36.22
C LEU A 252 -75.08 14.65 -37.02
N ILE A 253 -74.03 15.18 -36.45
CA ILE A 253 -73.12 16.14 -37.11
C ILE A 253 -72.47 15.55 -38.37
N GLU A 254 -72.05 14.31 -38.31
CA GLU A 254 -71.50 13.60 -39.47
C GLU A 254 -72.52 13.41 -40.59
N GLN A 255 -73.78 13.09 -40.24
CA GLN A 255 -74.87 13.00 -41.21
C GLN A 255 -75.21 14.36 -41.83
N GLU A 256 -75.26 15.41 -41.03
CA GLU A 256 -75.47 16.80 -41.54
C GLU A 256 -74.30 17.20 -42.48
N LYS A 257 -73.10 16.88 -42.12
CA LYS A 257 -71.90 17.14 -42.96
C LYS A 257 -71.98 16.42 -44.31
N ILE A 258 -72.45 15.17 -44.32
CA ILE A 258 -72.68 14.42 -45.55
C ILE A 258 -73.75 15.01 -46.39
N THR A 259 -74.90 15.46 -45.79
CA THR A 259 -75.99 16.10 -46.49
C THR A 259 -75.58 17.44 -47.09
N LEU A 260 -74.83 18.22 -46.36
CA LEU A 260 -74.26 19.49 -46.86
C LEU A 260 -73.21 19.29 -47.98
N LYS A 261 -72.47 18.20 -47.97
CA LYS A 261 -71.57 17.88 -49.07
C LYS A 261 -72.24 17.37 -50.34
N ASN A 262 -73.38 16.71 -50.17
CA ASN A 262 -74.11 16.10 -51.30
C ASN A 262 -75.27 17.01 -51.85
N GLY A 263 -75.57 18.15 -51.22
CA GLY A 263 -76.63 19.02 -51.53
C GLY A 263 -76.22 20.43 -52.03
N GLY A 264 -74.95 20.60 -52.42
CA GLY A 264 -74.45 21.81 -53.05
C GLY A 264 -74.15 21.63 -54.54
#